data_1b4174d576243a6b8cee1326bb1261bd
#
_entry.id   1b4174d576243a6b8cee1326bb1261bd
#
_cell.length_a   1.000
_cell.length_b   1.000
_cell.length_c   1.000
_cell.angle_alpha   90.00
_cell.angle_beta   90.00
_cell.angle_gamma   90.00
#
_symmetry.space_group_name_H-M   'P 1'
#
loop_
_entity.id
_entity.type
_entity.pdbx_description
1 polymer ?
#
loop_
_entity_poly.entity_id
_entity_poly.type
_entity_poly.pdbx_seq_one_letter_code
_entity_poly.pdbx_strand_id
1 'polypeptide(L)'
;MQLQQAISLRIMELVRENGITLNQLAERSGLSASSITRTVKANSSVSNTTTGTVLKMCSGLGIPFKAFWESPLFDDIDTIDE
;
A
#
# COMPACT_ATOMS: atom_id res chain seq x y z
N MET A 1 -2.75 -13.48 -7.58
CA MET A 1 -2.71 -12.70 -6.33
C MET A 1 -3.80 -11.63 -6.37
N GLN A 2 -4.46 -11.44 -5.27
CA GLN A 2 -5.50 -10.41 -5.22
C GLN A 2 -4.89 -9.03 -5.06
N LEU A 3 -5.57 -8.03 -5.60
CA LEU A 3 -5.07 -6.66 -5.62
C LEU A 3 -4.73 -6.15 -4.21
N GLN A 4 -5.62 -6.38 -3.24
CA GLN A 4 -5.37 -5.89 -1.89
C GLN A 4 -4.12 -6.53 -1.28
N GLN A 5 -3.89 -7.80 -1.55
CA GLN A 5 -2.69 -8.48 -1.08
C GLN A 5 -1.44 -7.87 -1.71
N ALA A 6 -1.51 -7.57 -3.01
CA ALA A 6 -0.39 -6.95 -3.70
C ALA A 6 -0.10 -5.55 -3.13
N ILE A 7 -1.15 -4.79 -2.83
CA ILE A 7 -0.99 -3.47 -2.23
C ILE A 7 -0.30 -3.58 -0.86
N SER A 8 -0.72 -4.53 -0.04
CA SER A 8 -0.10 -4.74 1.28
C SER A 8 1.39 -5.07 1.14
N LEU A 9 1.71 -5.97 0.23
CA LEU A 9 3.10 -6.36 0.01
C LEU A 9 3.92 -5.19 -0.54
N ARG A 10 3.32 -4.39 -1.41
CA ARG A 10 4.02 -3.23 -1.97
C ARG A 10 4.34 -2.20 -0.87
N ILE A 11 3.41 -1.98 0.04
CA ILE A 11 3.66 -1.06 1.16
C ILE A 11 4.84 -1.55 1.99
N MET A 12 4.86 -2.84 2.32
CA MET A 12 5.96 -3.41 3.09
C MET A 12 7.28 -3.29 2.34
N GLU A 13 7.26 -3.52 1.04
CA GLU A 13 8.44 -3.39 0.20
C GLU A 13 9.00 -1.97 0.23
N LEU A 14 8.11 -0.98 0.07
CA LEU A 14 8.52 0.43 0.05
C LEU A 14 9.02 0.90 1.41
N VAL A 15 8.38 0.46 2.48
CA VAL A 15 8.81 0.77 3.83
C VAL A 15 10.22 0.24 4.08
N ARG A 16 10.45 -1.00 3.65
CA ARG A 16 11.77 -1.62 3.79
C ARG A 16 12.82 -0.89 2.96
N GLU A 17 12.48 -0.57 1.72
CA GLU A 17 13.41 0.13 0.83
C GLU A 17 13.79 1.50 1.35
N ASN A 18 12.87 2.16 2.03
CA ASN A 18 13.11 3.49 2.56
C ASN A 18 13.65 3.48 3.99
N GLY A 19 13.81 2.30 4.58
CA GLY A 19 14.37 2.18 5.92
C GLY A 19 13.52 2.83 7.00
N ILE A 20 12.20 2.82 6.83
CA ILE A 20 11.29 3.42 7.80
C ILE A 20 10.35 2.35 8.36
N THR A 21 9.64 2.70 9.43
CA THR A 21 8.63 1.85 10.02
C THR A 21 7.25 2.20 9.48
N LEU A 22 6.28 1.31 9.72
CA LEU A 22 4.90 1.61 9.35
C LEU A 22 4.36 2.83 10.10
N ASN A 23 4.77 3.01 11.35
CA ASN A 23 4.37 4.20 12.11
C ASN A 23 4.91 5.46 11.49
N GLN A 24 6.16 5.42 11.02
CA GLN A 24 6.75 6.57 10.35
C GLN A 24 6.05 6.87 9.03
N LEU A 25 5.65 5.82 8.32
CA LEU A 25 4.87 6.03 7.10
C LEU A 25 3.55 6.71 7.40
N ALA A 26 2.87 6.27 8.47
CA ALA A 26 1.61 6.88 8.87
C ALA A 26 1.78 8.36 9.16
N GLU A 27 2.82 8.71 9.94
CA GLU A 27 3.11 10.10 10.25
C GLU A 27 3.33 10.93 9.00
N ARG A 28 4.17 10.42 8.11
CA ARG A 28 4.52 11.14 6.88
C ARG A 28 3.33 11.29 5.94
N SER A 29 2.40 10.35 6.01
CA SER A 29 1.26 10.31 5.10
C SER A 29 0.04 11.04 5.64
N GLY A 30 0.09 11.47 6.89
CA GLY A 30 -1.08 12.07 7.52
C GLY A 30 -2.18 11.06 7.80
N LEU A 31 -1.81 9.79 7.95
CA LEU A 31 -2.75 8.72 8.24
C LEU A 31 -2.53 8.23 9.68
N SER A 32 -3.55 7.60 10.25
CA SER A 32 -3.37 7.00 11.56
C SER A 32 -2.59 5.69 11.44
N ALA A 33 -1.87 5.35 12.50
CA ALA A 33 -1.14 4.09 12.52
C ALA A 33 -2.08 2.90 12.36
N SER A 34 -3.28 2.98 12.91
CA SER A 34 -4.24 1.89 12.77
C SER A 34 -4.75 1.75 11.34
N SER A 35 -4.85 2.84 10.59
CA SER A 35 -5.23 2.77 9.17
C SER A 35 -4.16 2.03 8.37
N ILE A 36 -2.90 2.36 8.60
CA ILE A 36 -1.79 1.71 7.91
C ILE A 36 -1.75 0.22 8.27
N THR A 37 -1.85 -0.10 9.56
CA THR A 37 -1.82 -1.48 10.02
C THR A 37 -2.97 -2.28 9.41
N ARG A 38 -4.15 -1.70 9.37
CA ARG A 38 -5.32 -2.37 8.79
C ARG A 38 -5.10 -2.66 7.32
N THR A 39 -4.54 -1.72 6.59
CA THR A 39 -4.27 -1.89 5.17
C THR A 39 -3.26 -3.00 4.93
N VAL A 40 -2.18 -3.02 5.72
CA VAL A 40 -1.11 -4.01 5.55
C VAL A 40 -1.56 -5.40 5.96
N LYS A 41 -2.37 -5.50 7.01
CA LYS A 41 -2.83 -6.79 7.51
C LYS A 41 -4.09 -7.30 6.85
N ALA A 42 -4.64 -6.53 5.92
CA ALA A 42 -5.89 -6.90 5.30
C ALA A 42 -5.74 -8.22 4.54
N ASN A 43 -6.61 -9.14 4.85
CA ASN A 43 -6.80 -10.29 4.00
C ASN A 43 -7.69 -9.86 2.86
N SER A 44 -7.55 -10.55 1.79
CA SER A 44 -8.11 -10.22 0.51
C SER A 44 -9.61 -9.87 0.50
N SER A 45 -10.33 -10.21 1.53
CA SER A 45 -11.79 -10.11 1.44
C SER A 45 -12.37 -8.87 2.09
N VAL A 46 -11.59 -8.09 2.83
CA VAL A 46 -12.21 -7.17 3.78
C VAL A 46 -11.79 -5.73 3.64
N SER A 47 -10.69 -5.46 3.02
CA SER A 47 -10.19 -4.10 3.07
C SER A 47 -10.29 -3.41 1.74
N ASN A 48 -10.80 -2.21 1.78
CA ASN A 48 -10.85 -1.36 0.61
C ASN A 48 -9.86 -0.24 0.79
N THR A 49 -8.64 -0.49 0.34
CA THR A 49 -7.67 0.58 0.29
C THR A 49 -8.05 1.50 -0.85
N THR A 50 -8.38 2.73 -0.55
CA THR A 50 -8.77 3.68 -1.58
C THR A 50 -7.54 4.23 -2.29
N THR A 51 -7.75 4.70 -3.49
CA THR A 51 -6.68 5.36 -4.24
C THR A 51 -6.19 6.60 -3.51
N GLY A 52 -7.09 7.30 -2.81
CA GLY A 52 -6.68 8.45 -2.00
C GLY A 52 -5.70 8.07 -0.89
N THR A 53 -5.92 6.93 -0.25
CA THR A 53 -5.01 6.43 0.77
C THR A 53 -3.65 6.13 0.17
N VAL A 54 -3.62 5.48 -0.99
CA VAL A 54 -2.36 5.19 -1.68
C VAL A 54 -1.64 6.49 -2.06
N LEU A 55 -2.39 7.48 -2.53
CA LEU A 55 -1.80 8.76 -2.87
C LEU A 55 -1.14 9.43 -1.67
N LYS A 56 -1.79 9.37 -0.51
CA LYS A 56 -1.22 9.92 0.72
C LYS A 56 0.06 9.20 1.10
N MET A 57 0.09 7.88 0.96
CA MET A 57 1.31 7.12 1.25
C MET A 57 2.44 7.48 0.29
N CYS A 58 2.12 7.66 -0.97
CA CYS A 58 3.12 8.08 -1.96
C CYS A 58 3.70 9.44 -1.59
N SER A 59 2.85 10.36 -1.17
CA SER A 59 3.29 11.66 -0.73
C SER A 59 4.23 11.55 0.47
N GLY A 60 3.88 10.69 1.43
CA GLY A 60 4.71 10.46 2.60
C GLY A 60 6.03 9.79 2.28
N LEU A 61 6.07 9.01 1.22
CA LEU A 61 7.28 8.33 0.77
C LEU A 61 8.12 9.18 -0.19
N GLY A 62 7.56 10.27 -0.69
CA GLY A 62 8.25 11.11 -1.64
C GLY A 62 8.38 10.49 -3.01
N ILE A 63 7.42 9.67 -3.42
CA ILE A 63 7.44 9.03 -4.72
C ILE A 63 6.21 9.45 -5.53
N PRO A 64 6.31 9.43 -6.87
CA PRO A 64 5.15 9.68 -7.70
C PRO A 64 4.11 8.58 -7.52
N PHE A 65 2.84 8.92 -7.66
CA PHE A 65 1.76 7.95 -7.54
C PHE A 65 1.99 6.73 -8.45
N LYS A 66 2.40 6.98 -9.66
CA LYS A 66 2.69 5.95 -10.63
C LYS A 66 3.76 4.96 -10.14
N ALA A 67 4.75 5.45 -9.41
CA ALA A 67 5.86 4.60 -8.96
C ALA A 67 5.40 3.54 -7.97
N PHE A 68 4.32 3.79 -7.24
CA PHE A 68 3.77 2.81 -6.32
C PHE A 68 3.41 1.51 -7.08
N TRP A 69 2.89 1.66 -8.28
CA TRP A 69 2.37 0.54 -9.06
C TRP A 69 3.42 -0.12 -9.93
N GLU A 70 4.63 0.42 -9.96
CA GLU A 70 5.72 -0.14 -10.75
C GLU A 70 6.44 -1.22 -9.96
N SER A 71 5.83 -2.40 -9.90
CA SER A 71 6.38 -3.53 -9.17
C SER A 71 5.86 -4.80 -9.80
N PRO A 72 6.69 -5.85 -9.84
CA PRO A 72 6.23 -7.16 -10.33
C PRO A 72 5.05 -7.70 -9.54
N LEU A 73 4.82 -7.19 -8.33
CA LEU A 73 3.66 -7.61 -7.54
C LEU A 73 2.35 -7.39 -8.27
N PHE A 74 2.30 -6.40 -9.15
CA PHE A 74 1.06 -6.07 -9.86
C PHE A 74 0.95 -6.74 -11.22
N ASP A 75 1.95 -7.51 -11.62
CA ASP A 75 1.94 -8.17 -12.92
C ASP A 75 0.98 -9.36 -12.97
N ASP A 76 0.68 -9.94 -11.81
CA ASP A 76 -0.10 -11.17 -11.73
C ASP A 76 -1.29 -10.98 -10.83
N ILE A 77 -2.08 -9.97 -11.11
CA ILE A 77 -3.27 -9.64 -10.34
C ILE A 77 -4.46 -10.39 -10.92
N ASP A 78 -5.20 -11.06 -10.04
CA ASP A 78 -6.42 -11.74 -10.45
C ASP A 78 -7.44 -10.73 -10.92
N THR A 79 -8.02 -11.00 -12.08
CA THR A 79 -9.10 -10.15 -12.56
C THR A 79 -10.37 -10.46 -11.78
N ILE A 80 -11.21 -9.46 -11.71
CA ILE A 80 -12.53 -9.65 -11.12
C ILE A 80 -13.44 -10.24 -12.18
N ASP A 81 -13.91 -11.43 -11.90
CA ASP A 81 -14.85 -12.09 -12.81
C ASP A 81 -16.27 -11.74 -12.42
N GLU A 82 -17.02 -11.29 -13.38
CA GLU A 82 -18.40 -10.89 -13.17
C GLU A 82 -19.35 -11.98 -13.56
#